data_9166bea08d8dbb1bb8c99552810c2125
#
_entry.id   9166bea08d8dbb1bb8c99552810c2125
#
_cell.length_a   1.000
_cell.length_b   1.000
_cell.length_c   1.000
_cell.angle_alpha   90.00
_cell.angle_beta   90.00
_cell.angle_gamma   90.00
#
_symmetry.space_group_name_H-M   'P 1'
#
loop_
_entity.id
_entity.type
_entity.pdbx_description
1 polymer ?
#
loop_
_entity_poly.entity_id
_entity_poly.type
_entity_poly.pdbx_seq_one_letter_code
_entity_poly.pdbx_strand_id
1 'polypeptide(L)'
;MRLQNLFLGMLFWGAAFHSVCSAASPVLQAKLYPAVYKSSSGPVRRVAVTVGYDGQVTEAELALGRLVQHVRLEKGENHFVFDIPDAGVDRTLPLSLRTGQVSLASDEIKVPVARHWQMNLVQHTHTDIGYTRSQMEILAEHLRYIDYALDYCDATDHYPDDERFRWTCEVSWPVKEYLKNRPASQVERLKRRVKEGRIELGAMYLNFDELPDEQTLAASLAPLKLFREEGLRTDLAMQDDVNGIAWCFSEYFADAGVKYLNMGTHGHRALICFDKPTVFWWESPSGKKILAYRAEHYHQGNYWGVHNPDDFTKFEQCVWDYLGQLEAKGYPYDICAIQHSGYLTDNAPPSTRSCEMVKRWNEKYEWPKLRSAVATDFIKTVERDYAGRIPVIRGAWPDWWTDGFASGAREAAVSRTTHSHAIAGQGGLALAKLAGAELPHGVMGKVSGMNEALLFYDEHTFGYCESVRDPYGRETWEQRSLKQSYAWEAYRHAGLLGETVMGLLQSFIPKTDEPSVLVFNTLNWSYSGIAKVYVDHQLLPRDKAFEITDASGRSVPAQAGESRSDGTYWYISVSYTHLTL
;
A
#
# COMPACT_ATOMS: atom_id res chain seq x y z
N MET A 1 40.96 0.59 36.16
CA MET A 1 42.24 0.09 36.73
C MET A 1 43.35 0.69 35.90
N ARG A 2 44.21 1.47 36.57
CA ARG A 2 45.42 2.13 36.08
C ARG A 2 46.57 1.11 35.96
N LEU A 3 47.44 1.32 34.95
CA LEU A 3 48.89 1.00 34.97
C LEU A 3 49.47 1.74 33.77
N GLN A 4 50.09 2.85 33.84
CA GLN A 4 51.42 3.31 34.32
C GLN A 4 52.61 2.70 33.58
N ASN A 5 53.16 3.52 32.69
CA ASN A 5 54.56 3.92 32.45
C ASN A 5 55.68 2.87 32.60
N LEU A 6 56.52 2.83 31.57
CA LEU A 6 57.97 2.76 31.76
C LEU A 6 58.70 3.50 30.63
N PHE A 7 59.43 4.55 31.01
CA PHE A 7 60.43 5.27 30.22
C PHE A 7 61.71 4.43 30.13
N LEU A 8 62.29 4.40 28.94
CA LEU A 8 63.78 4.20 28.84
C LEU A 8 64.29 5.12 27.72
N GLY A 9 65.07 6.07 28.12
CA GLY A 9 65.79 6.96 27.24
C GLY A 9 67.08 6.31 26.71
N MET A 10 67.37 6.58 25.42
CA MET A 10 68.71 6.53 24.90
C MET A 10 68.98 7.72 23.99
N LEU A 11 69.92 8.55 24.43
CA LEU A 11 70.53 9.59 23.59
C LEU A 11 71.36 8.90 22.48
N PHE A 12 71.15 9.32 21.23
CA PHE A 12 72.14 9.21 20.18
C PHE A 12 72.27 10.50 19.38
N TRP A 13 73.46 10.81 19.09
CA TRP A 13 74.05 11.98 18.46
C TRP A 13 73.56 12.24 17.04
N GLY A 14 73.52 13.54 16.66
CA GLY A 14 73.07 14.08 15.42
C GLY A 14 73.81 13.61 14.16
N ALA A 15 73.00 13.37 13.15
CA ALA A 15 73.36 13.57 11.77
C ALA A 15 72.22 14.37 11.13
N ALA A 16 72.51 15.59 10.70
CA ALA A 16 71.57 16.39 9.94
C ALA A 16 71.33 15.72 8.59
N PHE A 17 70.36 14.83 8.54
CA PHE A 17 69.75 14.45 7.27
C PHE A 17 68.78 15.57 6.87
N HIS A 18 69.14 16.30 5.85
CA HIS A 18 68.20 17.08 5.09
C HIS A 18 67.20 16.05 4.49
N SER A 19 66.09 15.79 5.21
CA SER A 19 64.92 15.15 4.62
C SER A 19 64.42 16.13 3.55
N VAL A 20 64.76 15.84 2.31
CA VAL A 20 63.95 16.30 1.18
C VAL A 20 62.57 15.72 1.43
N CYS A 21 61.69 16.53 2.00
CA CYS A 21 60.30 16.19 2.14
C CYS A 21 59.77 16.05 0.70
N SER A 22 59.81 14.84 0.19
CA SER A 22 59.09 14.51 -1.05
C SER A 22 57.62 14.79 -0.75
N ALA A 23 57.14 15.91 -1.22
CA ALA A 23 55.69 16.18 -1.18
C ALA A 23 54.99 14.96 -1.80
N ALA A 24 54.10 14.35 -1.05
CA ALA A 24 53.32 13.23 -1.57
C ALA A 24 52.63 13.69 -2.87
N SER A 25 52.69 12.85 -3.90
CA SER A 25 52.01 13.17 -5.17
C SER A 25 50.51 13.43 -4.92
N PRO A 26 49.94 14.46 -5.55
CA PRO A 26 48.50 14.74 -5.42
C PRO A 26 47.67 13.49 -5.72
N VAL A 27 46.59 13.29 -4.95
CA VAL A 27 45.64 12.18 -5.16
C VAL A 27 44.47 12.72 -5.94
N LEU A 28 44.20 12.12 -7.11
CA LEU A 28 43.02 12.42 -7.92
C LEU A 28 41.93 11.41 -7.61
N GLN A 29 40.71 11.91 -7.42
CA GLN A 29 39.49 11.11 -7.34
C GLN A 29 38.44 11.74 -8.26
N ALA A 30 37.89 10.95 -9.17
CA ALA A 30 36.83 11.40 -10.06
C ALA A 30 35.53 10.63 -9.81
N LYS A 31 34.43 11.36 -9.70
CA LYS A 31 33.09 10.81 -9.53
C LYS A 31 32.16 11.33 -10.64
N LEU A 32 31.63 10.40 -11.45
CA LEU A 32 30.61 10.72 -12.42
C LEU A 32 29.24 10.77 -11.71
N TYR A 33 28.50 11.88 -11.91
CA TYR A 33 27.12 11.95 -11.49
C TYR A 33 26.22 11.13 -12.42
N PRO A 34 25.19 10.45 -11.90
CA PRO A 34 24.31 9.59 -12.71
C PRO A 34 23.38 10.38 -13.63
N ALA A 35 23.31 11.72 -13.46
CA ALA A 35 22.42 12.60 -14.20
C ALA A 35 22.97 13.04 -15.55
N VAL A 36 22.04 13.30 -16.47
CA VAL A 36 22.26 14.13 -17.66
C VAL A 36 21.62 15.50 -17.41
N TYR A 37 22.42 16.54 -17.41
CA TYR A 37 21.98 17.91 -17.17
C TYR A 37 21.58 18.60 -18.47
N LYS A 38 20.60 19.47 -18.42
CA LYS A 38 20.31 20.42 -19.50
C LYS A 38 21.36 21.52 -19.52
N SER A 39 21.87 21.85 -20.69
CA SER A 39 22.71 23.01 -20.90
C SER A 39 22.41 23.71 -22.23
N SER A 40 22.86 24.94 -22.40
CA SER A 40 22.70 25.71 -23.63
C SER A 40 23.42 25.09 -24.84
N SER A 41 24.42 24.23 -24.59
CA SER A 41 25.20 23.53 -25.63
C SER A 41 24.72 22.11 -25.88
N GLY A 42 23.59 21.69 -25.25
CA GLY A 42 23.03 20.32 -25.32
C GLY A 42 23.23 19.56 -24.01
N PRO A 43 22.80 18.27 -23.97
CA PRO A 43 22.88 17.44 -22.77
C PRO A 43 24.33 17.21 -22.31
N VAL A 44 24.58 17.33 -21.01
CA VAL A 44 25.92 17.14 -20.43
C VAL A 44 25.90 16.18 -19.24
N ARG A 45 27.00 15.45 -19.06
CA ARG A 45 27.29 14.64 -17.88
C ARG A 45 28.25 15.40 -16.97
N ARG A 46 28.04 15.36 -15.68
CA ARG A 46 28.86 16.06 -14.69
C ARG A 46 29.83 15.10 -14.02
N VAL A 47 31.11 15.49 -13.99
CA VAL A 47 32.18 14.80 -13.29
C VAL A 47 32.74 15.70 -12.19
N ALA A 48 32.61 15.29 -10.94
CA ALA A 48 33.29 15.92 -9.83
C ALA A 48 34.71 15.34 -9.71
N VAL A 49 35.69 16.18 -9.58
CA VAL A 49 37.09 15.81 -9.36
C VAL A 49 37.56 16.38 -8.03
N THR A 50 38.00 15.52 -7.14
CA THR A 50 38.63 15.90 -5.89
C THR A 50 40.15 15.72 -6.02
N VAL A 51 40.89 16.77 -5.72
CA VAL A 51 42.35 16.76 -5.71
C VAL A 51 42.85 16.90 -4.27
N GLY A 52 43.35 15.83 -3.69
CA GLY A 52 44.10 15.87 -2.42
C GLY A 52 45.50 16.41 -2.65
N TYR A 53 45.85 17.55 -2.02
CA TYR A 53 47.12 18.24 -2.23
C TYR A 53 47.77 18.65 -0.91
N ASP A 54 49.03 18.31 -0.72
CA ASP A 54 49.80 18.61 0.51
C ASP A 54 50.91 19.66 0.33
N GLY A 55 51.04 20.22 -0.90
CA GLY A 55 52.06 21.20 -1.22
C GLY A 55 51.69 22.64 -0.84
N GLN A 56 52.58 23.58 -1.22
CA GLN A 56 52.28 25.02 -1.13
C GLN A 56 51.28 25.41 -2.23
N VAL A 57 50.52 26.49 -1.97
CA VAL A 57 49.57 27.03 -2.95
C VAL A 57 50.24 27.15 -4.31
N THR A 58 49.63 26.56 -5.33
CA THR A 58 50.16 26.56 -6.69
C THR A 58 49.07 26.69 -7.74
N GLU A 59 49.39 27.30 -8.87
CA GLU A 59 48.53 27.28 -10.06
C GLU A 59 48.83 26.00 -10.86
N ALA A 60 47.77 25.35 -11.31
CA ALA A 60 47.85 24.07 -12.02
C ALA A 60 46.79 24.02 -13.17
N GLU A 61 47.04 23.11 -14.09
CA GLU A 61 46.05 22.72 -15.12
C GLU A 61 45.47 21.39 -14.75
N LEU A 62 44.17 21.35 -14.55
CA LEU A 62 43.39 20.11 -14.38
C LEU A 62 42.65 19.83 -15.70
N ALA A 63 42.95 18.70 -16.32
CA ALA A 63 42.36 18.34 -17.61
C ALA A 63 41.59 17.04 -17.52
N LEU A 64 40.39 16.99 -18.11
CA LEU A 64 39.55 15.81 -18.29
C LEU A 64 39.25 15.63 -19.80
N GLY A 65 39.88 14.65 -20.41
CA GLY A 65 39.83 14.48 -21.87
C GLY A 65 40.38 15.71 -22.59
N ARG A 66 39.51 16.44 -23.30
CA ARG A 66 39.86 17.67 -24.02
C ARG A 66 39.53 18.96 -23.24
N LEU A 67 38.86 18.81 -22.11
CA LEU A 67 38.48 19.96 -21.27
C LEU A 67 39.63 20.30 -20.33
N VAL A 68 39.99 21.56 -20.24
CA VAL A 68 41.08 22.06 -19.39
C VAL A 68 40.54 23.18 -18.50
N GLN A 69 40.85 23.13 -17.22
CA GLN A 69 40.60 24.20 -16.24
C GLN A 69 41.92 24.62 -15.61
N HIS A 70 42.18 25.94 -15.58
CA HIS A 70 43.24 26.51 -14.76
C HIS A 70 42.73 26.60 -13.32
N VAL A 71 43.40 25.93 -12.41
CA VAL A 71 42.97 25.77 -11.03
C VAL A 71 44.05 26.21 -10.06
N ARG A 72 43.62 26.79 -8.95
CA ARG A 72 44.48 27.07 -7.82
C ARG A 72 44.32 25.96 -6.79
N LEU A 73 45.41 25.30 -6.47
CA LEU A 73 45.45 24.24 -5.44
C LEU A 73 45.88 24.81 -4.11
N GLU A 74 45.13 24.49 -3.08
CA GLU A 74 45.45 24.77 -1.68
C GLU A 74 45.69 23.47 -0.92
N LYS A 75 46.38 23.54 0.20
CA LYS A 75 46.65 22.36 1.03
C LYS A 75 45.33 21.78 1.54
N GLY A 76 45.13 20.50 1.32
CA GLY A 76 43.91 19.75 1.65
C GLY A 76 43.15 19.27 0.41
N GLU A 77 41.84 19.15 0.52
CA GLU A 77 40.97 18.72 -0.57
C GLU A 77 40.50 19.91 -1.40
N ASN A 78 40.68 19.83 -2.71
CA ASN A 78 40.24 20.81 -3.68
C ASN A 78 39.18 20.15 -4.58
N HIS A 79 38.03 20.79 -4.80
CA HIS A 79 36.92 20.23 -5.54
C HIS A 79 36.66 21.01 -6.83
N PHE A 80 36.61 20.29 -7.94
CA PHE A 80 36.38 20.85 -9.29
C PHE A 80 35.25 20.08 -9.98
N VAL A 81 34.62 20.69 -10.97
CA VAL A 81 33.51 20.10 -11.72
C VAL A 81 33.76 20.29 -13.21
N PHE A 82 33.62 19.20 -13.97
CA PHE A 82 33.61 19.22 -15.43
C PHE A 82 32.25 18.82 -15.96
N ASP A 83 31.69 19.61 -16.87
CA ASP A 83 30.53 19.25 -17.66
C ASP A 83 31.01 18.73 -19.03
N ILE A 84 30.85 17.42 -19.27
CA ILE A 84 31.24 16.73 -20.49
C ILE A 84 30.00 16.46 -21.35
N PRO A 85 30.06 16.59 -22.69
CA PRO A 85 28.91 16.26 -23.53
C PRO A 85 28.44 14.82 -23.29
N ASP A 86 27.13 14.60 -23.23
CA ASP A 86 26.57 13.24 -23.24
C ASP A 86 26.74 12.65 -24.64
N ALA A 87 27.44 11.52 -24.74
CA ALA A 87 27.88 10.98 -26.03
C ALA A 87 27.09 9.76 -26.51
N GLY A 88 26.19 9.21 -25.69
CA GLY A 88 25.41 8.02 -26.05
C GLY A 88 26.24 6.72 -26.27
N VAL A 89 27.54 6.74 -25.92
CA VAL A 89 28.47 5.61 -26.00
C VAL A 89 29.36 5.55 -24.79
N ASP A 90 29.76 4.33 -24.41
CA ASP A 90 30.76 4.14 -23.35
C ASP A 90 32.10 4.72 -23.78
N ARG A 91 32.76 5.42 -22.87
CA ARG A 91 34.09 6.00 -23.09
C ARG A 91 34.89 6.05 -21.82
N THR A 92 36.23 6.04 -21.96
CA THR A 92 37.17 6.32 -20.91
C THR A 92 37.84 7.66 -21.19
N LEU A 93 37.86 8.54 -20.21
CA LEU A 93 38.46 9.86 -20.35
C LEU A 93 39.70 9.94 -19.45
N PRO A 94 40.86 10.37 -20.01
CA PRO A 94 42.03 10.62 -19.18
C PRO A 94 41.82 11.86 -18.31
N LEU A 95 42.25 11.78 -17.06
CA LEU A 95 42.29 12.84 -16.09
C LEU A 95 43.74 13.16 -15.77
N SER A 96 44.17 14.41 -15.84
CA SER A 96 45.55 14.80 -15.53
C SER A 96 45.63 16.14 -14.81
N LEU A 97 46.59 16.21 -13.91
CA LEU A 97 46.94 17.45 -13.19
C LEU A 97 48.38 17.82 -13.51
N ARG A 98 48.64 19.06 -13.94
CA ARG A 98 49.97 19.51 -14.36
C ARG A 98 50.25 20.92 -13.82
N THR A 99 51.54 21.19 -13.59
CA THR A 99 52.06 22.53 -13.36
C THR A 99 53.10 22.83 -14.42
N GLY A 100 52.81 23.67 -15.40
CA GLY A 100 53.64 23.88 -16.58
C GLY A 100 53.86 22.57 -17.35
N GLN A 101 55.09 22.16 -17.54
CA GLN A 101 55.45 20.93 -18.24
C GLN A 101 55.49 19.68 -17.28
N VAL A 102 55.30 19.89 -15.98
CA VAL A 102 55.45 18.82 -14.99
C VAL A 102 54.07 18.16 -14.71
N SER A 103 53.98 16.88 -14.93
CA SER A 103 52.82 16.07 -14.53
C SER A 103 52.87 15.79 -13.02
N LEU A 104 51.82 16.24 -12.29
CA LEU A 104 51.71 16.04 -10.85
C LEU A 104 50.96 14.76 -10.52
N ALA A 105 49.90 14.45 -11.26
CA ALA A 105 49.08 13.23 -11.13
C ALA A 105 48.33 12.94 -12.41
N SER A 106 48.00 11.66 -12.62
CA SER A 106 47.15 11.22 -13.72
C SER A 106 46.28 10.04 -13.30
N ASP A 107 45.06 9.99 -13.86
CA ASP A 107 44.07 8.92 -13.65
C ASP A 107 43.20 8.82 -14.89
N GLU A 108 42.20 7.97 -14.88
CA GLU A 108 41.19 7.87 -15.91
C GLU A 108 39.80 7.64 -15.29
N ILE A 109 38.76 8.14 -15.94
CA ILE A 109 37.39 7.88 -15.52
C ILE A 109 36.60 7.17 -16.62
N LYS A 110 35.92 6.09 -16.26
CA LYS A 110 34.93 5.43 -17.11
C LYS A 110 33.62 6.21 -17.10
N VAL A 111 33.15 6.56 -18.28
CA VAL A 111 31.89 7.25 -18.50
C VAL A 111 30.97 6.31 -19.32
N PRO A 112 30.19 5.48 -18.65
CA PRO A 112 29.23 4.60 -19.33
C PRO A 112 28.11 5.43 -19.96
N VAL A 113 27.38 4.85 -20.90
CA VAL A 113 26.15 5.41 -21.44
C VAL A 113 25.20 5.72 -20.29
N ALA A 114 24.60 6.91 -20.32
CA ALA A 114 23.60 7.28 -19.33
C ALA A 114 22.35 6.42 -19.48
N ARG A 115 21.88 5.85 -18.38
CA ARG A 115 20.58 5.21 -18.34
C ARG A 115 19.48 6.28 -18.35
N HIS A 116 18.53 6.17 -19.26
CA HIS A 116 17.46 7.15 -19.42
C HIS A 116 16.28 6.81 -18.50
N TRP A 117 16.47 7.04 -17.21
CA TRP A 117 15.47 6.76 -16.21
C TRP A 117 14.25 7.68 -16.32
N GLN A 118 13.06 7.11 -16.21
CA GLN A 118 11.83 7.81 -15.89
C GLN A 118 11.40 7.45 -14.46
N MET A 119 11.06 8.45 -13.65
CA MET A 119 10.54 8.25 -12.30
C MET A 119 9.14 8.86 -12.20
N ASN A 120 8.16 8.02 -11.94
CA ASN A 120 6.79 8.43 -11.69
C ASN A 120 6.61 8.74 -10.20
N LEU A 121 6.21 9.97 -9.90
CA LEU A 121 5.81 10.38 -8.55
C LEU A 121 4.29 10.25 -8.44
N VAL A 122 3.85 9.27 -7.66
CA VAL A 122 2.44 8.91 -7.52
C VAL A 122 1.90 9.50 -6.24
N GLN A 123 1.09 10.55 -6.36
CA GLN A 123 0.42 11.16 -5.21
C GLN A 123 -0.90 10.45 -4.92
N HIS A 124 -1.10 10.12 -3.65
CA HIS A 124 -2.36 9.64 -3.09
C HIS A 124 -2.63 10.29 -1.74
N THR A 125 -3.63 9.86 -1.03
CA THR A 125 -3.84 10.15 0.40
C THR A 125 -4.20 8.84 1.07
N HIS A 126 -3.41 8.44 2.07
CA HIS A 126 -3.69 7.23 2.82
C HIS A 126 -5.01 7.34 3.58
N THR A 127 -5.70 6.22 3.73
CA THR A 127 -7.01 6.16 4.35
C THR A 127 -7.00 5.27 5.57
N ASP A 128 -6.85 5.88 6.74
CA ASP A 128 -7.11 5.27 8.03
C ASP A 128 -8.54 5.56 8.47
N ILE A 129 -9.25 4.57 8.97
CA ILE A 129 -10.55 4.78 9.63
C ILE A 129 -10.32 4.90 11.14
N GLY A 130 -9.96 6.10 11.56
CA GLY A 130 -9.46 6.40 12.90
C GLY A 130 -7.96 6.64 12.89
N TYR A 131 -7.27 6.17 13.91
CA TYR A 131 -5.84 6.21 14.18
C TYR A 131 -5.29 7.63 14.39
N THR A 132 -5.14 8.44 13.35
CA THR A 132 -4.66 9.84 13.45
C THR A 132 -5.76 10.84 13.82
N ARG A 133 -7.02 10.51 13.51
CA ARG A 133 -8.22 11.31 13.80
C ARG A 133 -9.39 10.40 14.14
N SER A 134 -10.46 10.98 14.74
CA SER A 134 -11.68 10.24 15.00
C SER A 134 -12.31 9.68 13.70
N GLN A 135 -12.81 8.46 13.75
CA GLN A 135 -13.54 7.81 12.64
C GLN A 135 -14.66 8.70 12.07
N MET A 136 -15.25 9.54 12.91
CA MET A 136 -16.34 10.44 12.52
C MET A 136 -15.91 11.57 11.60
N GLU A 137 -14.62 11.91 11.55
CA GLU A 137 -14.09 13.03 10.77
C GLU A 137 -13.62 12.59 9.37
N ILE A 138 -13.22 11.33 9.22
CA ILE A 138 -12.51 10.81 8.05
C ILE A 138 -13.28 11.00 6.75
N LEU A 139 -14.59 10.69 6.73
CA LEU A 139 -15.38 10.85 5.51
C LEU A 139 -15.41 12.29 5.04
N ALA A 140 -15.71 13.23 5.95
CA ALA A 140 -15.81 14.64 5.60
C ALA A 140 -14.48 15.19 5.07
N GLU A 141 -13.36 14.73 5.60
CA GLU A 141 -12.03 15.10 5.11
C GLU A 141 -11.75 14.55 3.73
N HIS A 142 -11.95 13.26 3.49
CA HIS A 142 -11.72 12.66 2.19
C HIS A 142 -12.62 13.22 1.08
N LEU A 143 -13.86 13.59 1.40
CA LEU A 143 -14.71 14.30 0.45
C LEU A 143 -14.11 15.66 0.06
N ARG A 144 -13.54 16.41 1.02
CA ARG A 144 -12.81 17.66 0.73
C ARG A 144 -11.53 17.42 -0.05
N TYR A 145 -10.84 16.31 0.20
CA TYR A 145 -9.60 15.96 -0.53
C TYR A 145 -9.88 15.71 -2.01
N ILE A 146 -11.00 15.10 -2.35
CA ILE A 146 -11.44 14.97 -3.73
C ILE A 146 -11.73 16.36 -4.32
N ASP A 147 -12.43 17.25 -3.59
CA ASP A 147 -12.67 18.62 -4.06
C ASP A 147 -11.33 19.36 -4.30
N TYR A 148 -10.35 19.25 -3.39
CA TYR A 148 -9.02 19.85 -3.58
C TYR A 148 -8.27 19.25 -4.79
N ALA A 149 -8.34 17.94 -4.98
CA ALA A 149 -7.72 17.28 -6.13
C ALA A 149 -8.30 17.82 -7.46
N LEU A 150 -9.60 18.08 -7.51
CA LEU A 150 -10.27 18.71 -8.67
C LEU A 150 -9.74 20.15 -8.90
N ASP A 151 -9.63 20.93 -7.83
CA ASP A 151 -9.14 22.30 -7.91
C ASP A 151 -7.67 22.34 -8.35
N TYR A 152 -6.85 21.41 -7.88
CA TYR A 152 -5.43 21.31 -8.28
C TYR A 152 -5.25 20.80 -9.72
N CYS A 153 -6.16 19.95 -10.20
CA CYS A 153 -6.21 19.63 -11.62
C CYS A 153 -6.43 20.89 -12.46
N ASP A 154 -7.44 21.70 -12.11
CA ASP A 154 -7.77 22.94 -12.83
C ASP A 154 -6.61 23.94 -12.76
N ALA A 155 -6.00 24.11 -11.58
CA ALA A 155 -4.90 25.04 -11.36
C ALA A 155 -3.64 24.71 -12.19
N THR A 156 -3.43 23.44 -12.53
CA THR A 156 -2.24 22.96 -13.25
C THR A 156 -2.51 22.53 -14.69
N ASP A 157 -3.67 22.83 -15.26
CA ASP A 157 -4.00 22.47 -16.65
C ASP A 157 -3.05 23.10 -17.68
N HIS A 158 -2.49 24.26 -17.35
CA HIS A 158 -1.55 24.98 -18.22
C HIS A 158 -0.09 24.48 -18.11
N TYR A 159 0.22 23.56 -17.17
CA TYR A 159 1.56 22.99 -17.03
C TYR A 159 1.87 21.99 -18.16
N PRO A 160 3.15 21.73 -18.49
CA PRO A 160 3.55 20.58 -19.29
C PRO A 160 2.96 19.28 -18.72
N ASP A 161 2.70 18.32 -19.60
CA ASP A 161 1.97 17.10 -19.20
C ASP A 161 2.62 16.35 -18.01
N ASP A 162 3.95 16.24 -17.98
CA ASP A 162 4.67 15.57 -16.91
C ASP A 162 4.61 16.31 -15.55
N GLU A 163 4.28 17.59 -15.57
CA GLU A 163 4.26 18.47 -14.40
C GLU A 163 2.83 18.73 -13.87
N ARG A 164 1.79 18.32 -14.62
CA ARG A 164 0.39 18.48 -14.22
C ARG A 164 0.08 17.67 -12.97
N PHE A 165 -0.70 18.24 -12.08
CA PHE A 165 -1.20 17.52 -10.90
C PHE A 165 -1.97 16.27 -11.32
N ARG A 166 -1.61 15.14 -10.71
CA ARG A 166 -2.32 13.86 -10.78
C ARG A 166 -2.46 13.28 -9.38
N TRP A 167 -3.53 12.54 -9.17
CA TRP A 167 -3.83 11.97 -7.87
C TRP A 167 -4.54 10.63 -8.02
N THR A 168 -4.14 9.65 -7.21
CA THR A 168 -4.80 8.35 -7.10
C THR A 168 -5.64 8.34 -5.83
N CYS A 169 -6.96 8.15 -5.97
CA CYS A 169 -7.84 7.87 -4.84
C CYS A 169 -7.63 6.42 -4.42
N GLU A 170 -6.96 6.21 -3.30
CA GLU A 170 -6.47 4.92 -2.83
C GLU A 170 -7.58 3.89 -2.70
N VAL A 171 -8.70 4.26 -2.07
CA VAL A 171 -9.82 3.37 -1.77
C VAL A 171 -11.15 3.89 -2.33
N SER A 172 -12.10 2.99 -2.56
CA SER A 172 -13.36 3.30 -3.24
C SER A 172 -14.44 3.89 -2.33
N TRP A 173 -14.35 3.72 -1.01
CA TRP A 173 -15.35 4.22 -0.06
C TRP A 173 -15.58 5.73 -0.16
N PRO A 174 -14.58 6.61 -0.11
CA PRO A 174 -14.80 8.04 -0.24
C PRO A 174 -15.40 8.43 -1.59
N VAL A 175 -15.02 7.73 -2.67
CA VAL A 175 -15.57 7.99 -4.01
C VAL A 175 -17.05 7.61 -4.07
N LYS A 176 -17.42 6.43 -3.53
CA LYS A 176 -18.83 6.01 -3.40
C LYS A 176 -19.65 7.06 -2.67
N GLU A 177 -19.14 7.58 -1.57
CA GLU A 177 -19.84 8.58 -0.78
C GLU A 177 -19.81 9.97 -1.45
N TYR A 178 -18.76 10.30 -2.21
CA TYR A 178 -18.70 11.53 -3.01
C TYR A 178 -19.80 11.58 -4.07
N LEU A 179 -20.02 10.49 -4.80
CA LEU A 179 -21.08 10.37 -5.80
C LEU A 179 -22.47 10.58 -5.20
N LYS A 180 -22.69 10.23 -3.94
CA LYS A 180 -23.97 10.39 -3.24
C LYS A 180 -24.15 11.77 -2.61
N ASN A 181 -23.07 12.37 -2.12
CA ASN A 181 -23.13 13.52 -1.23
C ASN A 181 -22.75 14.85 -1.91
N ARG A 182 -22.18 14.83 -3.12
CA ARG A 182 -21.77 16.04 -3.83
C ARG A 182 -22.78 16.46 -4.89
N PRO A 183 -22.89 17.77 -5.20
CA PRO A 183 -23.70 18.26 -6.31
C PRO A 183 -23.30 17.62 -7.64
N ALA A 184 -24.27 17.42 -8.53
CA ALA A 184 -24.04 16.80 -9.84
C ALA A 184 -22.90 17.48 -10.64
N SER A 185 -22.76 18.80 -10.53
CA SER A 185 -21.66 19.54 -11.18
C SER A 185 -20.27 19.09 -10.72
N GLN A 186 -20.10 18.79 -9.43
CA GLN A 186 -18.84 18.27 -8.90
C GLN A 186 -18.60 16.82 -9.30
N VAL A 187 -19.65 16.02 -9.33
CA VAL A 187 -19.58 14.62 -9.82
C VAL A 187 -19.15 14.59 -11.29
N GLU A 188 -19.73 15.42 -12.14
CA GLU A 188 -19.34 15.52 -13.56
C GLU A 188 -17.91 16.04 -13.73
N ARG A 189 -17.46 16.94 -12.86
CA ARG A 189 -16.07 17.40 -12.83
C ARG A 189 -15.13 16.25 -12.49
N LEU A 190 -15.46 15.42 -11.49
CA LEU A 190 -14.69 14.22 -11.15
C LEU A 190 -14.62 13.24 -12.34
N LYS A 191 -15.77 12.93 -12.95
CA LYS A 191 -15.84 12.03 -14.14
C LYS A 191 -14.93 12.52 -15.27
N ARG A 192 -14.92 13.83 -15.54
CA ARG A 192 -14.03 14.43 -16.53
C ARG A 192 -12.56 14.19 -16.18
N ARG A 193 -12.13 14.48 -14.93
CA ARG A 193 -10.74 14.33 -14.51
C ARG A 193 -10.28 12.88 -14.47
N VAL A 194 -11.17 11.93 -14.17
CA VAL A 194 -10.92 10.50 -14.30
C VAL A 194 -10.72 10.10 -15.76
N LYS A 195 -11.57 10.56 -16.67
CA LYS A 195 -11.46 10.30 -18.11
C LYS A 195 -10.17 10.87 -18.71
N GLU A 196 -9.71 12.02 -18.21
CA GLU A 196 -8.44 12.66 -18.62
C GLU A 196 -7.20 11.95 -18.04
N GLY A 197 -7.35 10.97 -17.14
CA GLY A 197 -6.24 10.30 -16.45
C GLY A 197 -5.51 11.20 -15.43
N ARG A 198 -6.18 12.26 -14.96
CA ARG A 198 -5.67 13.19 -13.94
C ARG A 198 -6.01 12.70 -12.52
N ILE A 199 -7.12 12.01 -12.38
CA ILE A 199 -7.54 11.32 -11.15
C ILE A 199 -7.76 9.86 -11.48
N GLU A 200 -7.24 8.96 -10.64
CA GLU A 200 -7.43 7.52 -10.74
C GLU A 200 -8.17 7.01 -9.51
N LEU A 201 -8.98 5.97 -9.68
CA LEU A 201 -9.81 5.41 -8.62
C LEU A 201 -9.34 4.02 -8.26
N GLY A 202 -9.10 3.76 -6.96
CA GLY A 202 -8.82 2.44 -6.42
C GLY A 202 -10.09 1.59 -6.29
N ALA A 203 -9.96 0.28 -6.48
CA ALA A 203 -11.06 -0.68 -6.41
C ALA A 203 -11.32 -1.19 -4.99
N MET A 204 -10.27 -1.26 -4.14
CA MET A 204 -10.42 -1.68 -2.74
C MET A 204 -11.38 -0.76 -2.01
N TYR A 205 -12.27 -1.32 -1.18
CA TYR A 205 -13.21 -0.50 -0.39
C TYR A 205 -12.49 0.33 0.65
N LEU A 206 -11.62 -0.31 1.41
CA LEU A 206 -10.71 0.21 2.43
C LEU A 206 -9.41 -0.58 2.35
N ASN A 207 -8.40 -0.23 3.13
CA ASN A 207 -7.24 -1.07 3.37
C ASN A 207 -7.61 -2.14 4.41
N PHE A 208 -7.33 -3.41 4.12
CA PHE A 208 -7.72 -4.53 4.95
C PHE A 208 -6.51 -5.32 5.43
N ASP A 209 -6.57 -5.81 6.65
CA ASP A 209 -5.79 -6.96 7.07
C ASP A 209 -6.55 -8.29 6.81
N GLU A 210 -6.00 -9.42 7.21
CA GLU A 210 -6.56 -10.74 6.89
C GLU A 210 -7.65 -11.20 7.89
N LEU A 211 -8.53 -10.30 8.32
CA LEU A 211 -9.70 -10.60 9.16
C LEU A 211 -10.95 -10.96 8.36
N PRO A 212 -11.26 -10.31 7.23
CA PRO A 212 -12.48 -10.58 6.49
C PRO A 212 -12.47 -11.98 5.90
N ASP A 213 -13.67 -12.55 5.76
CA ASP A 213 -13.86 -13.78 5.00
C ASP A 213 -14.01 -13.48 3.49
N GLU A 214 -14.03 -14.53 2.68
CA GLU A 214 -14.15 -14.42 1.22
C GLU A 214 -15.40 -13.67 0.77
N GLN A 215 -16.52 -13.87 1.46
CA GLN A 215 -17.78 -13.21 1.12
C GLN A 215 -17.73 -11.71 1.42
N THR A 216 -17.14 -11.31 2.53
CA THR A 216 -16.96 -9.91 2.90
C THR A 216 -15.97 -9.23 1.96
N LEU A 217 -14.89 -9.90 1.58
CA LEU A 217 -13.94 -9.41 0.57
C LEU A 217 -14.62 -9.24 -0.79
N ALA A 218 -15.42 -10.19 -1.24
CA ALA A 218 -16.19 -10.04 -2.47
C ALA A 218 -17.20 -8.87 -2.39
N ALA A 219 -17.86 -8.70 -1.24
CA ALA A 219 -18.78 -7.58 -1.01
C ALA A 219 -18.06 -6.22 -1.01
N SER A 220 -16.78 -6.15 -0.64
CA SER A 220 -15.98 -4.93 -0.67
C SER A 220 -15.87 -4.33 -2.08
N LEU A 221 -16.01 -5.14 -3.13
CA LEU A 221 -15.96 -4.70 -4.52
C LEU A 221 -17.31 -4.21 -5.07
N ALA A 222 -18.37 -4.19 -4.26
CA ALA A 222 -19.69 -3.72 -4.69
C ALA A 222 -19.71 -2.28 -5.27
N PRO A 223 -18.89 -1.31 -4.80
CA PRO A 223 -18.83 0.01 -5.41
C PRO A 223 -18.46 0.03 -6.90
N LEU A 224 -17.75 -0.97 -7.39
CA LEU A 224 -17.37 -1.07 -8.80
C LEU A 224 -18.59 -1.16 -9.74
N LYS A 225 -19.70 -1.72 -9.25
CA LYS A 225 -20.97 -1.70 -9.99
C LYS A 225 -21.49 -0.27 -10.15
N LEU A 226 -21.56 0.48 -9.06
CA LEU A 226 -21.95 1.90 -9.07
C LEU A 226 -21.03 2.71 -10.00
N PHE A 227 -19.72 2.51 -9.91
CA PHE A 227 -18.77 3.23 -10.76
C PHE A 227 -19.03 2.96 -12.25
N ARG A 228 -19.30 1.71 -12.62
CA ARG A 228 -19.65 1.37 -14.01
C ARG A 228 -20.95 2.01 -14.46
N GLU A 229 -21.97 2.04 -13.60
CA GLU A 229 -23.26 2.70 -13.88
C GLU A 229 -23.08 4.21 -14.07
N GLU A 230 -22.16 4.83 -13.35
CA GLU A 230 -21.79 6.24 -13.46
C GLU A 230 -20.77 6.54 -14.58
N GLY A 231 -20.39 5.53 -15.37
CA GLY A 231 -19.42 5.68 -16.47
C GLY A 231 -17.96 5.84 -16.01
N LEU A 232 -17.68 5.58 -14.73
CA LEU A 232 -16.33 5.56 -14.16
C LEU A 232 -15.70 4.18 -14.34
N ARG A 233 -14.42 4.16 -14.72
CA ARG A 233 -13.64 2.93 -14.82
C ARG A 233 -12.56 2.93 -13.75
N THR A 234 -12.32 1.76 -13.17
CA THR A 234 -11.15 1.51 -12.34
C THR A 234 -10.55 0.17 -12.72
N ASP A 235 -9.29 0.20 -13.12
CA ASP A 235 -8.49 -0.98 -13.46
C ASP A 235 -7.49 -1.29 -12.32
N LEU A 236 -7.41 -0.45 -11.29
CA LEU A 236 -6.45 -0.48 -10.19
C LEU A 236 -7.11 -0.96 -8.89
N ALA A 237 -6.47 -1.89 -8.20
CA ALA A 237 -6.57 -2.05 -6.75
C ALA A 237 -5.31 -1.45 -6.10
N MET A 238 -5.49 -0.77 -4.98
CA MET A 238 -4.38 -0.22 -4.20
C MET A 238 -4.60 -0.57 -2.74
N GLN A 239 -3.56 -1.08 -2.09
CA GLN A 239 -3.55 -1.35 -0.66
C GLN A 239 -2.21 -0.90 -0.09
N ASP A 240 -2.26 -0.03 0.87
CA ASP A 240 -1.10 0.60 1.47
C ASP A 240 -1.07 0.34 2.97
N ASP A 241 0.06 0.59 3.59
CA ASP A 241 0.39 0.38 4.99
C ASP A 241 0.56 -1.10 5.38
N VAL A 242 -0.43 -1.94 5.18
CA VAL A 242 -0.39 -3.37 5.50
C VAL A 242 0.66 -4.15 4.70
N ASN A 243 1.09 -5.29 5.24
CA ASN A 243 2.24 -6.04 4.70
C ASN A 243 1.86 -7.05 3.61
N GLY A 244 0.59 -7.39 3.48
CA GLY A 244 0.12 -8.40 2.55
C GLY A 244 -1.33 -8.20 2.15
N ILE A 245 -1.85 -9.19 1.44
CA ILE A 245 -3.22 -9.19 0.93
C ILE A 245 -3.68 -10.63 0.69
N ALA A 246 -4.94 -10.94 1.00
CA ALA A 246 -5.51 -12.26 0.83
C ALA A 246 -5.41 -12.76 -0.62
N TRP A 247 -4.91 -13.99 -0.79
CA TRP A 247 -4.65 -14.56 -2.13
C TRP A 247 -5.90 -14.64 -3.02
N CYS A 248 -7.09 -14.81 -2.43
CA CYS A 248 -8.35 -14.81 -3.17
C CYS A 248 -8.63 -13.49 -3.91
N PHE A 249 -8.04 -12.37 -3.50
CA PHE A 249 -8.18 -11.12 -4.22
C PHE A 249 -7.61 -11.16 -5.65
N SER A 250 -6.59 -11.98 -5.91
CA SER A 250 -6.10 -12.18 -7.28
C SER A 250 -7.18 -12.75 -8.22
N GLU A 251 -8.11 -13.56 -7.67
CA GLU A 251 -9.27 -14.07 -8.36
C GLU A 251 -10.37 -13.00 -8.50
N TYR A 252 -10.74 -12.36 -7.39
CA TYR A 252 -11.83 -11.40 -7.33
C TYR A 252 -11.56 -10.16 -8.17
N PHE A 253 -10.34 -9.66 -8.16
CA PHE A 253 -9.94 -8.55 -9.01
C PHE A 253 -10.07 -8.92 -10.49
N ALA A 254 -9.56 -10.08 -10.89
CA ALA A 254 -9.68 -10.54 -12.27
C ALA A 254 -11.15 -10.65 -12.70
N ASP A 255 -12.02 -11.21 -11.86
CA ASP A 255 -13.46 -11.34 -12.12
C ASP A 255 -14.18 -9.98 -12.16
N ALA A 256 -13.77 -9.05 -11.33
CA ALA A 256 -14.29 -7.70 -11.31
C ALA A 256 -13.76 -6.83 -12.46
N GLY A 257 -12.80 -7.30 -13.25
CA GLY A 257 -12.16 -6.56 -14.33
C GLY A 257 -11.06 -5.60 -13.88
N VAL A 258 -10.60 -5.72 -12.62
CA VAL A 258 -9.43 -5.02 -12.10
C VAL A 258 -8.17 -5.75 -12.57
N LYS A 259 -7.24 -5.04 -13.18
CA LYS A 259 -6.08 -5.62 -13.85
C LYS A 259 -4.78 -5.43 -13.08
N TYR A 260 -4.71 -4.42 -12.25
CA TYR A 260 -3.49 -3.94 -11.60
C TYR A 260 -3.68 -3.89 -10.09
N LEU A 261 -2.64 -4.29 -9.37
CA LEU A 261 -2.55 -4.14 -7.91
C LEU A 261 -1.28 -3.35 -7.58
N ASN A 262 -1.41 -2.28 -6.82
CA ASN A 262 -0.30 -1.53 -6.25
C ASN A 262 -0.28 -1.69 -4.73
N MET A 263 0.85 -2.12 -4.18
CA MET A 263 1.04 -2.35 -2.74
C MET A 263 2.21 -1.54 -2.22
N GLY A 264 1.93 -0.47 -1.48
CA GLY A 264 2.90 0.37 -0.78
C GLY A 264 3.00 0.00 0.70
N THR A 265 3.72 -1.06 1.01
CA THR A 265 3.75 -1.64 2.35
C THR A 265 4.59 -0.85 3.34
N HIS A 266 4.18 -0.84 4.61
CA HIS A 266 4.95 -0.31 5.73
C HIS A 266 5.82 -1.41 6.35
N GLY A 267 7.13 -1.21 6.40
CA GLY A 267 8.09 -2.26 6.77
C GLY A 267 8.45 -2.34 8.26
N HIS A 268 7.81 -1.60 9.15
CA HIS A 268 8.27 -1.48 10.54
C HIS A 268 7.76 -2.58 11.47
N ARG A 269 6.70 -3.31 11.10
CA ARG A 269 6.04 -4.30 11.99
C ARG A 269 6.50 -5.72 11.76
N ALA A 270 6.80 -6.10 10.52
CA ALA A 270 7.19 -7.46 10.17
C ALA A 270 8.03 -7.52 8.90
N LEU A 271 8.58 -8.71 8.63
CA LEU A 271 9.21 -9.02 7.35
C LEU A 271 8.15 -8.97 6.25
N ILE A 272 8.51 -8.36 5.13
CA ILE A 272 7.64 -8.19 3.99
C ILE A 272 7.97 -9.22 2.93
N CYS A 273 6.95 -9.84 2.34
CA CYS A 273 7.10 -10.72 1.19
C CYS A 273 7.61 -9.93 -0.02
N PHE A 274 8.39 -10.61 -0.82
CA PHE A 274 9.01 -10.12 -2.05
C PHE A 274 10.01 -8.98 -1.84
N ASP A 275 11.05 -8.97 -2.66
CA ASP A 275 11.96 -7.84 -2.76
C ASP A 275 11.25 -6.63 -3.36
N LYS A 276 11.69 -5.46 -2.97
CA LYS A 276 11.16 -4.20 -3.46
C LYS A 276 12.19 -3.40 -4.27
N PRO A 277 11.76 -2.71 -5.31
CA PRO A 277 10.45 -2.82 -5.93
C PRO A 277 10.39 -4.05 -6.87
N THR A 278 9.22 -4.69 -6.95
CA THR A 278 9.02 -5.89 -7.79
C THR A 278 7.68 -5.83 -8.52
N VAL A 279 7.69 -6.11 -9.83
CA VAL A 279 6.49 -6.27 -10.66
C VAL A 279 6.37 -7.74 -11.06
N PHE A 280 5.17 -8.32 -10.92
CA PHE A 280 4.93 -9.71 -11.26
C PHE A 280 3.47 -9.97 -11.63
N TRP A 281 3.24 -10.97 -12.47
CA TRP A 281 1.92 -11.53 -12.66
C TRP A 281 1.55 -12.37 -11.43
N TRP A 282 0.56 -11.91 -10.68
CA TRP A 282 0.05 -12.63 -9.53
C TRP A 282 -1.05 -13.59 -9.96
N GLU A 283 -0.74 -14.90 -9.91
CA GLU A 283 -1.63 -15.95 -10.38
C GLU A 283 -2.49 -16.47 -9.22
N SER A 284 -3.79 -16.49 -9.44
CA SER A 284 -4.79 -17.02 -8.50
C SER A 284 -4.75 -18.56 -8.44
N PRO A 285 -5.42 -19.18 -7.43
CA PRO A 285 -5.60 -20.62 -7.38
C PRO A 285 -6.21 -21.22 -8.64
N SER A 286 -7.13 -20.53 -9.32
CA SER A 286 -7.77 -20.97 -10.57
C SER A 286 -6.95 -20.70 -11.84
N GLY A 287 -5.82 -19.97 -11.74
CA GLY A 287 -4.96 -19.63 -12.86
C GLY A 287 -5.25 -18.28 -13.51
N LYS A 288 -6.19 -17.48 -12.99
CA LYS A 288 -6.38 -16.08 -13.41
C LYS A 288 -5.21 -15.23 -12.95
N LYS A 289 -4.91 -14.14 -13.65
CA LYS A 289 -3.75 -13.31 -13.38
C LYS A 289 -4.12 -11.83 -13.37
N ILE A 290 -3.53 -11.10 -12.43
CA ILE A 290 -3.46 -9.65 -12.42
C ILE A 290 -1.99 -9.22 -12.34
N LEU A 291 -1.67 -8.02 -12.81
CA LEU A 291 -0.32 -7.50 -12.69
C LEU A 291 -0.17 -6.76 -11.37
N ALA A 292 0.69 -7.29 -10.49
CA ALA A 292 0.92 -6.74 -9.17
C ALA A 292 2.27 -6.01 -9.11
N TYR A 293 2.29 -4.89 -8.40
CA TYR A 293 3.49 -4.12 -8.10
C TYR A 293 3.68 -4.04 -6.58
N ARG A 294 4.72 -4.71 -6.09
CA ARG A 294 5.27 -4.54 -4.74
C ARG A 294 6.11 -3.27 -4.74
N ALA A 295 5.50 -2.15 -4.39
CA ALA A 295 6.13 -0.83 -4.40
C ALA A 295 7.10 -0.62 -3.22
N GLU A 296 7.77 0.52 -3.20
CA GLU A 296 8.40 1.07 -1.99
C GLU A 296 7.32 1.45 -0.96
N HIS A 297 7.73 1.98 0.17
CA HIS A 297 6.81 2.49 1.18
C HIS A 297 5.84 3.53 0.57
N TYR A 298 4.56 3.45 0.89
CA TYR A 298 3.50 4.33 0.34
C TYR A 298 3.74 5.84 0.63
N HIS A 299 4.55 6.13 1.63
CA HIS A 299 4.94 7.49 2.03
C HIS A 299 6.41 7.83 1.68
N GLN A 300 7.05 7.06 0.80
CA GLN A 300 8.48 7.18 0.51
C GLN A 300 8.90 8.56 0.01
N GLY A 301 8.11 9.15 -0.90
CA GLY A 301 8.40 10.47 -1.44
C GLY A 301 8.34 11.59 -0.39
N ASN A 302 7.51 11.46 0.66
CA ASN A 302 7.47 12.40 1.76
C ASN A 302 8.78 12.39 2.55
N TYR A 303 9.37 11.20 2.82
CA TYR A 303 10.68 11.08 3.46
C TYR A 303 11.77 11.76 2.65
N TRP A 304 11.66 11.77 1.32
CA TRP A 304 12.58 12.46 0.43
C TRP A 304 12.38 13.98 0.40
N GLY A 305 11.25 14.46 0.92
CA GLY A 305 10.91 15.88 0.90
C GLY A 305 10.27 16.35 -0.40
N VAL A 306 9.52 15.46 -1.11
CA VAL A 306 8.86 15.77 -2.39
C VAL A 306 7.94 17.00 -2.32
N HIS A 307 7.38 17.32 -1.16
CA HIS A 307 6.54 18.47 -0.91
C HIS A 307 7.33 19.73 -0.46
N ASN A 308 8.65 19.66 -0.42
CA ASN A 308 9.49 20.79 -0.03
C ASN A 308 10.42 21.22 -1.17
N PRO A 309 9.90 21.88 -2.22
CA PRO A 309 10.72 22.32 -3.35
C PRO A 309 11.85 23.28 -2.94
N ASP A 310 11.75 23.95 -1.78
CA ASP A 310 12.79 24.84 -1.28
C ASP A 310 14.04 24.06 -0.81
N ASP A 311 13.89 22.83 -0.32
CA ASP A 311 14.99 21.91 0.02
C ASP A 311 15.23 20.89 -1.10
N PHE A 312 15.54 21.41 -2.27
CA PHE A 312 15.76 20.61 -3.48
C PHE A 312 16.95 19.65 -3.35
N THR A 313 17.99 20.03 -2.63
CA THR A 313 19.22 19.23 -2.48
C THR A 313 18.97 17.90 -1.79
N LYS A 314 18.13 17.88 -0.74
CA LYS A 314 17.75 16.64 -0.06
C LYS A 314 17.02 15.69 -1.02
N PHE A 315 16.03 16.19 -1.72
CA PHE A 315 15.27 15.39 -2.69
C PHE A 315 16.18 14.84 -3.78
N GLU A 316 17.06 15.68 -4.32
CA GLU A 316 18.10 15.33 -5.31
C GLU A 316 18.94 14.14 -4.84
N GLN A 317 19.51 14.23 -3.62
CA GLN A 317 20.34 13.17 -3.07
C GLN A 317 19.57 11.84 -2.92
N CYS A 318 18.33 11.91 -2.43
CA CYS A 318 17.48 10.72 -2.29
C CYS A 318 17.20 10.03 -3.63
N VAL A 319 16.95 10.82 -4.70
CA VAL A 319 16.75 10.26 -6.06
C VAL A 319 18.01 9.56 -6.55
N TRP A 320 19.20 10.18 -6.38
CA TRP A 320 20.46 9.57 -6.80
C TRP A 320 20.78 8.30 -6.04
N ASP A 321 20.61 8.31 -4.74
CA ASP A 321 20.87 7.14 -3.89
C ASP A 321 19.92 5.99 -4.25
N TYR A 322 18.68 6.29 -4.53
CA TYR A 322 17.69 5.28 -4.92
C TYR A 322 17.98 4.67 -6.29
N LEU A 323 18.20 5.50 -7.31
CA LEU A 323 18.54 4.99 -8.64
C LEU A 323 19.84 4.18 -8.64
N GLY A 324 20.84 4.63 -7.88
CA GLY A 324 22.08 3.86 -7.69
C GLY A 324 21.85 2.51 -7.02
N GLN A 325 20.94 2.41 -6.05
CA GLN A 325 20.54 1.14 -5.43
C GLN A 325 19.84 0.21 -6.41
N LEU A 326 18.94 0.74 -7.25
CA LEU A 326 18.26 -0.03 -8.28
C LEU A 326 19.25 -0.59 -9.31
N GLU A 327 20.21 0.21 -9.74
CA GLU A 327 21.26 -0.22 -10.67
C GLU A 327 22.15 -1.30 -10.05
N ALA A 328 22.56 -1.13 -8.81
CA ALA A 328 23.36 -2.12 -8.07
C ALA A 328 22.63 -3.47 -7.89
N LYS A 329 21.31 -3.45 -7.78
CA LYS A 329 20.45 -4.65 -7.72
C LYS A 329 20.15 -5.28 -9.07
N GLY A 330 20.55 -4.65 -10.18
CA GLY A 330 20.20 -5.10 -11.52
C GLY A 330 18.71 -4.94 -11.86
N TYR A 331 18.08 -3.88 -11.37
CA TYR A 331 16.67 -3.58 -11.65
C TYR A 331 16.41 -3.52 -13.16
N PRO A 332 15.43 -4.30 -13.69
CA PRO A 332 15.35 -4.59 -15.11
C PRO A 332 14.67 -3.52 -15.97
N TYR A 333 14.06 -2.50 -15.36
CA TYR A 333 13.27 -1.50 -16.07
C TYR A 333 13.95 -0.13 -16.03
N ASP A 334 13.77 0.69 -17.07
CA ASP A 334 14.24 2.08 -17.13
C ASP A 334 13.21 3.07 -16.58
N ILE A 335 12.19 2.57 -15.93
CA ILE A 335 11.14 3.31 -15.24
C ILE A 335 10.96 2.77 -13.82
N CYS A 336 10.73 3.67 -12.87
CA CYS A 336 10.36 3.34 -11.49
C CYS A 336 9.22 4.25 -11.02
N ALA A 337 8.58 3.88 -9.91
CA ALA A 337 7.55 4.68 -9.28
C ALA A 337 7.82 4.84 -7.78
N ILE A 338 7.56 6.04 -7.28
CA ILE A 338 7.65 6.41 -5.86
C ILE A 338 6.31 7.00 -5.44
N GLN A 339 5.68 6.36 -4.47
CA GLN A 339 4.46 6.87 -3.85
C GLN A 339 4.79 7.96 -2.85
N HIS A 340 3.91 8.93 -2.77
CA HIS A 340 3.87 9.92 -1.71
C HIS A 340 2.42 10.29 -1.41
N SER A 341 2.14 10.49 -0.15
CA SER A 341 0.82 10.91 0.30
C SER A 341 0.72 12.43 0.35
N GLY A 342 -0.25 12.96 1.06
CA GLY A 342 -0.47 14.39 1.17
C GLY A 342 0.68 15.14 1.86
N TYR A 343 0.52 16.46 1.94
CA TYR A 343 1.52 17.32 2.58
C TYR A 343 1.54 17.10 4.10
N LEU A 344 2.69 16.90 4.68
CA LEU A 344 3.02 16.71 6.09
C LEU A 344 2.85 15.27 6.61
N THR A 345 1.72 14.63 6.39
CA THR A 345 1.43 13.27 6.90
C THR A 345 0.83 12.40 5.80
N ASP A 346 0.71 11.10 6.05
CA ASP A 346 0.13 10.13 5.15
C ASP A 346 -1.38 10.34 4.92
N ASN A 347 -2.13 10.72 5.98
CA ASN A 347 -3.57 11.03 5.89
C ASN A 347 -3.87 12.50 5.52
N ALA A 348 -2.89 13.27 5.08
CA ALA A 348 -3.06 14.69 4.80
C ALA A 348 -3.71 14.95 3.42
N PRO A 349 -4.27 16.16 3.20
CA PRO A 349 -4.83 16.52 1.91
C PRO A 349 -3.78 16.51 0.79
N PRO A 350 -4.19 16.31 -0.48
CA PRO A 350 -3.29 16.43 -1.62
C PRO A 350 -2.68 17.84 -1.73
N SER A 351 -1.59 17.96 -2.50
CA SER A 351 -0.84 19.21 -2.64
C SER A 351 -0.22 19.35 -4.03
N THR A 352 -0.17 20.57 -4.56
CA THR A 352 0.56 20.88 -5.81
C THR A 352 2.07 21.04 -5.61
N ARG A 353 2.58 21.03 -4.36
CA ARG A 353 4.01 21.24 -4.08
C ARG A 353 4.91 20.20 -4.74
N SER A 354 4.44 18.96 -4.89
CA SER A 354 5.14 17.91 -5.65
C SER A 354 5.25 18.24 -7.14
N CYS A 355 4.26 18.92 -7.72
CA CYS A 355 4.32 19.40 -9.12
C CYS A 355 5.43 20.44 -9.31
N GLU A 356 5.60 21.35 -8.36
CA GLU A 356 6.70 22.32 -8.37
C GLU A 356 8.07 21.64 -8.23
N MET A 357 8.16 20.56 -7.46
CA MET A 357 9.37 19.73 -7.38
C MET A 357 9.69 19.09 -8.72
N VAL A 358 8.69 18.48 -9.39
CA VAL A 358 8.85 17.89 -10.73
C VAL A 358 9.29 18.94 -11.74
N LYS A 359 8.66 20.12 -11.75
CA LYS A 359 8.99 21.22 -12.63
C LYS A 359 10.45 21.65 -12.45
N ARG A 360 10.84 21.96 -11.20
CA ARG A 360 12.22 22.38 -10.87
C ARG A 360 13.25 21.32 -11.27
N TRP A 361 12.90 20.06 -11.11
CA TRP A 361 13.74 18.95 -11.54
C TRP A 361 13.90 18.90 -13.05
N ASN A 362 12.80 18.91 -13.80
CA ASN A 362 12.80 18.83 -15.25
C ASN A 362 13.36 20.06 -15.94
N GLU A 363 13.42 21.22 -15.27
CA GLU A 363 14.17 22.40 -15.74
C GLU A 363 15.68 22.17 -15.68
N LYS A 364 16.18 21.44 -14.69
CA LYS A 364 17.61 21.19 -14.46
C LYS A 364 18.16 19.98 -15.21
N TYR A 365 17.37 18.89 -15.28
CA TYR A 365 17.82 17.61 -15.80
C TYR A 365 17.12 17.20 -17.10
N GLU A 366 17.90 16.62 -18.01
CA GLU A 366 17.36 15.92 -19.18
C GLU A 366 16.98 14.47 -18.78
N TRP A 367 17.82 13.81 -17.97
CA TRP A 367 17.59 12.50 -17.39
C TRP A 367 18.16 12.42 -15.95
N PRO A 368 17.48 11.75 -15.01
CA PRO A 368 16.16 11.11 -15.13
C PRO A 368 15.06 12.16 -15.34
N LYS A 369 14.00 11.76 -16.07
CA LYS A 369 12.76 12.55 -16.14
C LYS A 369 11.87 12.21 -14.97
N LEU A 370 11.35 13.23 -14.29
CA LEU A 370 10.29 13.06 -13.32
C LEU A 370 8.93 13.35 -13.94
N ARG A 371 7.93 12.60 -13.50
CA ARG A 371 6.55 12.77 -13.92
C ARG A 371 5.62 12.69 -12.71
N SER A 372 4.72 13.66 -12.55
CA SER A 372 3.55 13.51 -11.71
C SER A 372 2.61 12.51 -12.39
N ALA A 373 2.29 11.41 -11.71
CA ALA A 373 1.64 10.24 -12.32
C ALA A 373 0.51 9.69 -11.44
N VAL A 374 -0.40 8.94 -12.04
CA VAL A 374 -1.29 8.02 -11.33
C VAL A 374 -0.63 6.64 -11.21
N ALA A 375 -1.08 5.81 -10.26
CA ALA A 375 -0.40 4.56 -9.94
C ALA A 375 -0.28 3.60 -11.14
N THR A 376 -1.29 3.53 -12.01
CA THR A 376 -1.24 2.64 -13.17
C THR A 376 -0.32 3.12 -14.30
N ASP A 377 0.11 4.38 -14.33
CA ASP A 377 1.01 4.87 -15.40
C ASP A 377 2.32 4.07 -15.45
N PHE A 378 2.90 3.79 -14.28
CA PHE A 378 4.08 2.95 -14.17
C PHE A 378 3.80 1.50 -14.59
N ILE A 379 2.77 0.87 -14.03
CA ILE A 379 2.46 -0.55 -14.23
C ILE A 379 2.13 -0.83 -15.70
N LYS A 380 1.34 0.03 -16.34
CA LYS A 380 1.00 -0.06 -17.78
C LYS A 380 2.23 0.11 -18.68
N THR A 381 3.17 0.96 -18.29
CA THR A 381 4.43 1.11 -19.03
C THR A 381 5.29 -0.15 -18.92
N VAL A 382 5.39 -0.75 -17.73
CA VAL A 382 6.11 -2.02 -17.55
C VAL A 382 5.43 -3.15 -18.32
N GLU A 383 4.10 -3.25 -18.29
CA GLU A 383 3.35 -4.24 -19.05
C GLU A 383 3.61 -4.12 -20.56
N ARG A 384 3.56 -2.91 -21.10
CA ARG A 384 3.75 -2.63 -22.52
C ARG A 384 5.17 -2.92 -23.01
N ASP A 385 6.17 -2.40 -22.27
CA ASP A 385 7.55 -2.33 -22.77
C ASP A 385 8.43 -3.49 -22.29
N TYR A 386 8.01 -4.20 -21.22
CA TYR A 386 8.82 -5.24 -20.58
C TYR A 386 8.06 -6.56 -20.33
N ALA A 387 6.94 -6.80 -20.99
CA ALA A 387 6.06 -7.96 -20.76
C ALA A 387 6.82 -9.30 -20.66
N GLY A 388 7.83 -9.53 -21.50
CA GLY A 388 8.64 -10.75 -21.51
C GLY A 388 9.61 -10.91 -20.33
N ARG A 389 9.74 -9.90 -19.49
CA ARG A 389 10.63 -9.90 -18.31
C ARG A 389 9.88 -10.01 -16.98
N ILE A 390 8.54 -9.98 -17.02
CA ILE A 390 7.69 -9.99 -15.82
C ILE A 390 7.52 -11.43 -15.36
N PRO A 391 7.99 -11.79 -14.15
CA PRO A 391 7.81 -13.14 -13.60
C PRO A 391 6.35 -13.43 -13.27
N VAL A 392 5.99 -14.71 -13.21
CA VAL A 392 4.71 -15.18 -12.68
C VAL A 392 4.94 -15.72 -11.28
N ILE A 393 4.16 -15.26 -10.32
CA ILE A 393 4.18 -15.74 -8.95
C ILE A 393 2.80 -16.31 -8.63
N ARG A 394 2.78 -17.58 -8.19
CA ARG A 394 1.61 -18.30 -7.72
C ARG A 394 1.78 -18.62 -6.24
N GLY A 395 1.15 -17.87 -5.38
CA GLY A 395 1.30 -18.02 -3.93
C GLY A 395 0.60 -16.93 -3.15
N ALA A 396 0.46 -17.17 -1.85
CA ALA A 396 -0.07 -16.20 -0.91
C ALA A 396 0.89 -15.00 -0.75
N TRP A 397 0.32 -13.86 -0.39
CA TRP A 397 1.02 -12.66 0.02
C TRP A 397 0.62 -12.35 1.47
N PRO A 398 1.18 -13.06 2.47
CA PRO A 398 0.72 -13.00 3.85
C PRO A 398 0.90 -11.64 4.47
N ASP A 399 -0.07 -11.29 5.32
CA ASP A 399 -0.10 -10.09 6.14
C ASP A 399 0.19 -10.43 7.61
N TRP A 400 0.79 -9.49 8.34
CA TRP A 400 1.10 -9.57 9.76
C TRP A 400 0.46 -8.43 10.57
N TRP A 401 -0.36 -7.60 9.94
CA TRP A 401 -0.89 -6.37 10.51
C TRP A 401 -2.00 -6.59 11.55
N THR A 402 -2.56 -7.79 11.57
CA THR A 402 -3.66 -8.19 12.49
C THR A 402 -3.30 -8.14 13.98
N ASP A 403 -2.04 -7.91 14.34
CA ASP A 403 -1.59 -7.82 15.74
C ASP A 403 -2.33 -6.74 16.54
N GLY A 404 -2.74 -5.62 15.92
CA GLY A 404 -3.49 -4.54 16.53
C GLY A 404 -4.82 -4.99 17.14
N PHE A 405 -5.48 -5.95 16.49
CA PHE A 405 -6.78 -6.48 16.93
C PHE A 405 -6.72 -7.31 18.21
N ALA A 406 -5.53 -7.73 18.65
CA ALA A 406 -5.33 -8.36 19.95
C ALA A 406 -5.77 -7.45 21.12
N SER A 407 -5.72 -6.13 20.93
CA SER A 407 -6.23 -5.15 21.91
C SER A 407 -7.74 -5.21 22.10
N GLY A 408 -8.49 -5.79 21.17
CA GLY A 408 -9.94 -5.97 21.19
C GLY A 408 -10.34 -7.43 20.98
N ALA A 409 -9.69 -8.39 21.63
CA ALA A 409 -9.88 -9.81 21.43
C ALA A 409 -11.35 -10.27 21.52
N ARG A 410 -12.16 -9.66 22.40
CA ARG A 410 -13.60 -9.94 22.53
C ARG A 410 -14.34 -9.56 21.25
N GLU A 411 -14.11 -8.36 20.73
CA GLU A 411 -14.74 -7.86 19.51
C GLU A 411 -14.24 -8.62 18.27
N ALA A 412 -12.98 -9.01 18.25
CA ALA A 412 -12.45 -9.89 17.21
C ALA A 412 -13.16 -11.25 17.17
N ALA A 413 -13.43 -11.85 18.36
CA ALA A 413 -14.22 -13.08 18.45
C ALA A 413 -15.68 -12.87 18.01
N VAL A 414 -16.28 -11.71 18.33
CA VAL A 414 -17.62 -11.33 17.86
C VAL A 414 -17.64 -11.20 16.34
N SER A 415 -16.65 -10.51 15.75
CA SER A 415 -16.54 -10.36 14.29
C SER A 415 -16.41 -11.74 13.60
N ARG A 416 -15.53 -12.64 14.08
CA ARG A 416 -15.39 -13.99 13.53
C ARG A 416 -16.70 -14.78 13.57
N THR A 417 -17.46 -14.68 14.66
CA THR A 417 -18.78 -15.31 14.77
C THR A 417 -19.77 -14.68 13.79
N THR A 418 -19.70 -13.35 13.64
CA THR A 418 -20.60 -12.59 12.77
C THR A 418 -20.42 -12.95 11.30
N HIS A 419 -19.19 -13.16 10.82
CA HIS A 419 -18.93 -13.63 9.46
C HIS A 419 -19.68 -14.92 9.16
N SER A 420 -19.63 -15.91 10.06
CA SER A 420 -20.37 -17.17 9.91
C SER A 420 -21.91 -16.94 9.89
N HIS A 421 -22.42 -16.08 10.76
CA HIS A 421 -23.85 -15.73 10.77
C HIS A 421 -24.26 -14.97 9.52
N ALA A 422 -23.40 -14.10 8.97
CA ALA A 422 -23.64 -13.38 7.73
C ALA A 422 -23.80 -14.31 6.53
N ILE A 423 -22.92 -15.31 6.40
CA ILE A 423 -23.01 -16.35 5.36
C ILE A 423 -24.32 -17.13 5.52
N ALA A 424 -24.60 -17.62 6.73
CA ALA A 424 -25.84 -18.37 7.01
C ALA A 424 -27.10 -17.55 6.74
N GLY A 425 -27.12 -16.29 7.18
CA GLY A 425 -28.25 -15.38 6.96
C GLY A 425 -28.51 -15.06 5.50
N GLN A 426 -27.47 -14.74 4.72
CA GLN A 426 -27.61 -14.46 3.29
C GLN A 426 -27.98 -15.72 2.50
N GLY A 427 -27.38 -16.87 2.81
CA GLY A 427 -27.75 -18.17 2.22
C GLY A 427 -29.19 -18.56 2.56
N GLY A 428 -29.61 -18.37 3.83
CA GLY A 428 -30.99 -18.60 4.26
C GLY A 428 -31.99 -17.68 3.57
N LEU A 429 -31.63 -16.42 3.31
CA LEU A 429 -32.48 -15.49 2.54
C LEU A 429 -32.67 -15.99 1.09
N ALA A 430 -31.60 -16.47 0.47
CA ALA A 430 -31.68 -17.05 -0.87
C ALA A 430 -32.57 -18.31 -0.88
N LEU A 431 -32.44 -19.20 0.11
CA LEU A 431 -33.29 -20.36 0.27
C LEU A 431 -34.76 -19.97 0.44
N ALA A 432 -35.08 -19.01 1.31
CA ALA A 432 -36.44 -18.56 1.52
C ALA A 432 -37.03 -18.01 0.21
N LYS A 433 -36.26 -17.23 -0.55
CA LYS A 433 -36.68 -16.71 -1.85
C LYS A 433 -36.95 -17.83 -2.88
N LEU A 434 -36.07 -18.84 -2.94
CA LEU A 434 -36.24 -20.00 -3.81
C LEU A 434 -37.46 -20.85 -3.41
N ALA A 435 -37.76 -20.93 -2.12
CA ALA A 435 -38.98 -21.58 -1.62
C ALA A 435 -40.28 -20.80 -1.92
N GLY A 436 -40.18 -19.58 -2.42
CA GLY A 436 -41.31 -18.75 -2.77
C GLY A 436 -41.68 -17.68 -1.74
N ALA A 437 -40.83 -17.45 -0.72
CA ALA A 437 -41.10 -16.37 0.24
C ALA A 437 -40.99 -14.99 -0.40
N GLU A 438 -41.86 -14.07 -0.01
CA GLU A 438 -41.69 -12.65 -0.28
C GLU A 438 -40.71 -12.05 0.74
N LEU A 439 -39.65 -11.43 0.23
CA LEU A 439 -38.65 -10.82 1.09
C LEU A 439 -39.18 -9.51 1.71
N PRO A 440 -38.98 -9.30 3.03
CA PRO A 440 -39.42 -8.08 3.67
C PRO A 440 -38.80 -6.82 3.03
N HIS A 441 -39.61 -5.75 2.96
CA HIS A 441 -39.09 -4.48 2.49
C HIS A 441 -37.85 -4.03 3.29
N GLY A 442 -36.83 -3.57 2.58
CA GLY A 442 -35.59 -3.07 3.20
C GLY A 442 -34.62 -4.15 3.73
N VAL A 443 -34.91 -5.45 3.57
CA VAL A 443 -34.01 -6.53 4.03
C VAL A 443 -32.62 -6.44 3.40
N MET A 444 -32.53 -6.07 2.11
CA MET A 444 -31.24 -5.89 1.43
C MET A 444 -30.45 -4.70 1.97
N GLY A 445 -31.12 -3.66 2.48
CA GLY A 445 -30.48 -2.57 3.20
C GLY A 445 -29.83 -3.03 4.52
N LYS A 446 -30.45 -3.98 5.22
CA LYS A 446 -29.86 -4.61 6.42
C LYS A 446 -28.64 -5.46 6.07
N VAL A 447 -28.69 -6.21 4.97
CA VAL A 447 -27.52 -6.96 4.45
C VAL A 447 -26.37 -6.03 4.10
N SER A 448 -26.67 -4.92 3.39
CA SER A 448 -25.63 -3.94 3.06
C SER A 448 -25.02 -3.28 4.30
N GLY A 449 -25.85 -2.89 5.29
CA GLY A 449 -25.36 -2.32 6.54
C GLY A 449 -24.53 -3.30 7.38
N MET A 450 -24.90 -4.58 7.39
CA MET A 450 -24.11 -5.63 8.02
C MET A 450 -22.73 -5.77 7.37
N ASN A 451 -22.70 -5.90 6.04
CA ASN A 451 -21.44 -6.03 5.31
C ASN A 451 -20.55 -4.79 5.48
N GLU A 452 -21.14 -3.59 5.45
CA GLU A 452 -20.40 -2.35 5.66
C GLU A 452 -19.80 -2.28 7.08
N ALA A 453 -20.55 -2.67 8.11
CA ALA A 453 -20.06 -2.71 9.47
C ALA A 453 -18.92 -3.74 9.65
N LEU A 454 -18.99 -4.91 9.00
CA LEU A 454 -17.88 -5.87 8.94
C LEU A 454 -16.65 -5.25 8.27
N LEU A 455 -16.81 -4.63 7.11
CA LEU A 455 -15.71 -3.98 6.38
C LEU A 455 -15.03 -2.88 7.19
N PHE A 456 -15.81 -2.07 7.94
CA PHE A 456 -15.24 -1.05 8.84
C PHE A 456 -14.54 -1.63 10.07
N TYR A 457 -15.00 -2.79 10.56
CA TYR A 457 -14.27 -3.46 11.62
C TYR A 457 -12.99 -4.10 11.13
N ASP A 458 -13.01 -4.73 9.95
CA ASP A 458 -11.89 -5.46 9.35
C ASP A 458 -10.89 -4.53 8.63
N GLU A 459 -11.17 -3.24 8.58
CA GLU A 459 -10.22 -2.23 8.09
C GLU A 459 -8.98 -2.20 9.00
N HIS A 460 -7.80 -1.92 8.43
CA HIS A 460 -6.49 -2.20 9.00
C HIS A 460 -6.11 -1.43 10.26
N THR A 461 -6.79 -0.33 10.62
CA THR A 461 -6.45 0.46 11.80
C THR A 461 -7.21 0.01 13.04
N PHE A 462 -6.52 -0.05 14.19
CA PHE A 462 -7.13 -0.36 15.47
C PHE A 462 -6.62 0.58 16.55
N GLY A 463 -7.52 1.44 17.04
CA GLY A 463 -7.23 2.39 18.12
C GLY A 463 -6.60 3.70 17.65
N TYR A 464 -6.13 4.48 18.63
CA TYR A 464 -5.54 5.80 18.44
C TYR A 464 -4.00 5.70 18.40
N CYS A 465 -3.34 6.46 17.54
CA CYS A 465 -1.90 6.39 17.32
C CYS A 465 -1.07 6.65 18.59
N GLU A 466 -1.54 7.49 19.51
CA GLU A 466 -0.88 7.78 20.79
C GLU A 466 -1.40 6.93 21.96
N SER A 467 -2.15 5.86 21.71
CA SER A 467 -2.79 5.01 22.74
C SER A 467 -1.79 4.41 23.75
N VAL A 468 -0.53 4.20 23.35
CA VAL A 468 0.53 3.73 24.25
C VAL A 468 0.99 4.84 25.21
N ARG A 469 1.05 6.10 24.75
CA ARG A 469 1.47 7.25 25.54
C ARG A 469 0.36 7.80 26.42
N ASP A 470 -0.88 7.75 25.90
CA ASP A 470 -2.07 8.23 26.61
C ASP A 470 -3.19 7.17 26.61
N PRO A 471 -2.98 6.05 27.36
CA PRO A 471 -3.92 4.91 27.36
C PRO A 471 -5.29 5.23 27.97
N TYR A 472 -5.39 6.30 28.76
CA TYR A 472 -6.61 6.75 29.44
C TYR A 472 -7.17 8.05 28.86
N GLY A 473 -6.57 8.58 27.82
CA GLY A 473 -7.01 9.81 27.16
C GLY A 473 -8.35 9.64 26.43
N ARG A 474 -9.03 10.77 26.23
CA ARG A 474 -10.33 10.79 25.57
C ARG A 474 -10.27 10.19 24.16
N GLU A 475 -9.29 10.57 23.36
CA GLU A 475 -9.11 10.10 21.97
C GLU A 475 -8.92 8.58 21.92
N THR A 476 -8.13 8.03 22.85
CA THR A 476 -7.91 6.59 22.95
C THR A 476 -9.21 5.84 23.22
N TRP A 477 -10.01 6.33 24.16
CA TRP A 477 -11.29 5.69 24.49
C TRP A 477 -12.33 5.85 23.40
N GLU A 478 -12.44 7.05 22.81
CA GLU A 478 -13.39 7.35 21.75
C GLU A 478 -13.14 6.46 20.54
N GLN A 479 -11.93 6.49 19.98
CA GLN A 479 -11.58 5.74 18.77
C GLN A 479 -11.69 4.23 18.98
N ARG A 480 -11.25 3.73 20.15
CA ARG A 480 -11.41 2.32 20.49
C ARG A 480 -12.88 1.92 20.55
N SER A 481 -13.73 2.72 21.21
CA SER A 481 -15.15 2.44 21.35
C SER A 481 -15.86 2.46 20.01
N LEU A 482 -15.53 3.40 19.14
CA LEU A 482 -16.08 3.49 17.78
C LEU A 482 -15.65 2.28 16.94
N LYS A 483 -14.38 1.89 16.96
CA LYS A 483 -13.90 0.70 16.23
C LYS A 483 -14.61 -0.57 16.72
N GLN A 484 -14.74 -0.75 18.03
CA GLN A 484 -15.44 -1.89 18.64
C GLN A 484 -16.94 -1.91 18.29
N SER A 485 -17.56 -0.74 18.16
CA SER A 485 -18.99 -0.64 17.83
C SER A 485 -19.33 -1.26 16.47
N TYR A 486 -18.43 -1.21 15.50
CA TYR A 486 -18.64 -1.83 14.18
C TYR A 486 -18.86 -3.35 14.30
N ALA A 487 -18.07 -4.06 15.12
CA ALA A 487 -18.25 -5.49 15.33
C ALA A 487 -19.62 -5.81 15.96
N TRP A 488 -20.05 -5.03 16.96
CA TRP A 488 -21.34 -5.22 17.61
C TRP A 488 -22.52 -4.84 16.72
N GLU A 489 -22.37 -3.83 15.88
CA GLU A 489 -23.39 -3.45 14.91
C GLU A 489 -23.56 -4.53 13.84
N ALA A 490 -22.47 -5.05 13.30
CA ALA A 490 -22.49 -6.17 12.37
C ALA A 490 -23.15 -7.40 13.01
N TYR A 491 -22.81 -7.75 14.26
CA TYR A 491 -23.38 -8.84 15.01
C TYR A 491 -24.90 -8.68 15.19
N ARG A 492 -25.36 -7.48 15.58
CA ARG A 492 -26.77 -7.15 15.71
C ARG A 492 -27.54 -7.32 14.39
N HIS A 493 -26.97 -6.84 13.28
CA HIS A 493 -27.59 -6.97 11.96
C HIS A 493 -27.63 -8.43 11.50
N ALA A 494 -26.57 -9.20 11.71
CA ALA A 494 -26.53 -10.63 11.38
C ALA A 494 -27.54 -11.44 12.20
N GLY A 495 -27.68 -11.16 13.50
CA GLY A 495 -28.68 -11.78 14.35
C GLY A 495 -30.10 -11.49 13.87
N LEU A 496 -30.43 -10.21 13.62
CA LEU A 496 -31.75 -9.83 13.09
C LEU A 496 -32.05 -10.43 11.71
N LEU A 497 -31.03 -10.60 10.87
CA LEU A 497 -31.15 -11.26 9.58
C LEU A 497 -31.48 -12.76 9.79
N GLY A 498 -30.77 -13.43 10.70
CA GLY A 498 -31.04 -14.81 11.07
C GLY A 498 -32.48 -15.02 11.54
N GLU A 499 -32.99 -14.20 12.46
CA GLU A 499 -34.37 -14.25 12.93
C GLU A 499 -35.37 -14.01 11.78
N THR A 500 -35.08 -13.07 10.87
CA THR A 500 -35.90 -12.82 9.68
C THR A 500 -35.96 -14.05 8.79
N VAL A 501 -34.81 -14.68 8.54
CA VAL A 501 -34.72 -15.91 7.72
C VAL A 501 -35.49 -17.05 8.36
N MET A 502 -35.33 -17.28 9.66
CA MET A 502 -36.08 -18.34 10.37
C MET A 502 -37.59 -18.11 10.29
N GLY A 503 -38.06 -16.87 10.48
CA GLY A 503 -39.47 -16.52 10.31
C GLY A 503 -40.00 -16.76 8.89
N LEU A 504 -39.21 -16.46 7.87
CA LEU A 504 -39.58 -16.72 6.46
C LEU A 504 -39.63 -18.22 6.15
N LEU A 505 -38.66 -19.01 6.61
CA LEU A 505 -38.57 -20.45 6.34
C LEU A 505 -39.61 -21.24 7.11
N GLN A 506 -40.03 -20.77 8.28
CA GLN A 506 -40.99 -21.46 9.14
C GLN A 506 -42.30 -21.85 8.42
N SER A 507 -42.78 -21.02 7.49
CA SER A 507 -44.00 -21.28 6.73
C SER A 507 -43.88 -22.45 5.73
N PHE A 508 -42.65 -22.87 5.42
CA PHE A 508 -42.37 -24.00 4.52
C PHE A 508 -42.00 -25.29 5.27
N ILE A 509 -41.95 -25.26 6.61
CA ILE A 509 -41.65 -26.43 7.45
C ILE A 509 -42.93 -27.24 7.66
N PRO A 510 -42.95 -28.52 7.30
CA PRO A 510 -44.08 -29.39 7.61
C PRO A 510 -44.32 -29.46 9.11
N LYS A 511 -45.57 -29.44 9.53
CA LYS A 511 -45.95 -29.69 10.92
C LYS A 511 -45.79 -31.18 11.22
N THR A 512 -45.24 -31.49 12.39
CA THR A 512 -45.05 -32.83 12.91
C THR A 512 -45.78 -32.98 14.23
N ASP A 513 -46.23 -34.19 14.56
CA ASP A 513 -46.91 -34.47 15.81
C ASP A 513 -45.96 -34.51 17.01
N GLU A 514 -44.66 -34.69 16.75
CA GLU A 514 -43.61 -34.68 17.76
C GLU A 514 -42.68 -33.49 17.61
N PRO A 515 -42.08 -33.01 18.70
CA PRO A 515 -41.10 -31.96 18.63
C PRO A 515 -39.95 -32.33 17.66
N SER A 516 -39.75 -31.50 16.66
CA SER A 516 -38.75 -31.73 15.62
C SER A 516 -37.92 -30.49 15.36
N VAL A 517 -36.66 -30.71 15.01
CA VAL A 517 -35.73 -29.64 14.62
C VAL A 517 -35.38 -29.82 13.14
N LEU A 518 -35.68 -28.82 12.34
CA LEU A 518 -35.26 -28.79 10.96
C LEU A 518 -34.00 -27.91 10.85
N VAL A 519 -32.98 -28.42 10.23
CA VAL A 519 -31.69 -27.75 10.06
C VAL A 519 -31.42 -27.54 8.57
N PHE A 520 -31.11 -26.32 8.18
CA PHE A 520 -30.80 -25.94 6.81
C PHE A 520 -29.30 -25.82 6.62
N ASN A 521 -28.75 -26.52 5.64
CA ASN A 521 -27.41 -26.26 5.14
C ASN A 521 -27.48 -25.18 4.05
N THR A 522 -26.95 -23.99 4.36
CA THR A 522 -26.93 -22.86 3.43
C THR A 522 -25.68 -22.82 2.56
N LEU A 523 -24.80 -23.84 2.69
CA LEU A 523 -23.57 -23.96 1.91
C LEU A 523 -23.84 -24.80 0.64
N ASN A 524 -23.01 -24.61 -0.37
CA ASN A 524 -23.06 -25.38 -1.61
C ASN A 524 -22.24 -26.71 -1.56
N TRP A 525 -21.87 -27.14 -0.36
CA TRP A 525 -21.20 -28.43 -0.10
C TRP A 525 -21.80 -29.16 1.12
N SER A 526 -21.53 -30.43 1.22
CA SER A 526 -21.95 -31.24 2.39
C SER A 526 -21.19 -30.78 3.63
N TYR A 527 -21.88 -30.69 4.74
CA TYR A 527 -21.33 -30.29 6.02
C TYR A 527 -21.69 -31.27 7.13
N SER A 528 -20.74 -31.57 7.99
CA SER A 528 -20.95 -32.30 9.24
C SER A 528 -20.42 -31.47 10.39
N GLY A 529 -21.20 -31.29 11.44
CA GLY A 529 -20.83 -30.45 12.56
C GLY A 529 -21.83 -30.50 13.70
N ILE A 530 -21.91 -29.42 14.45
CA ILE A 530 -22.80 -29.30 15.61
C ILE A 530 -23.81 -28.20 15.36
N ALA A 531 -25.10 -28.50 15.41
CA ALA A 531 -26.17 -27.53 15.48
C ALA A 531 -26.45 -27.12 16.93
N LYS A 532 -26.48 -25.82 17.21
CA LYS A 532 -26.89 -25.27 18.49
C LYS A 532 -28.36 -24.85 18.40
N VAL A 533 -29.22 -25.45 19.22
CA VAL A 533 -30.66 -25.22 19.21
C VAL A 533 -31.11 -24.79 20.61
N TYR A 534 -31.94 -23.77 20.72
CA TYR A 534 -32.62 -23.40 21.95
C TYR A 534 -34.01 -24.05 21.96
N VAL A 535 -34.31 -24.84 22.97
CA VAL A 535 -35.58 -25.53 23.12
C VAL A 535 -36.29 -25.07 24.39
N ASP A 536 -37.51 -24.55 24.23
CA ASP A 536 -38.38 -24.12 25.31
C ASP A 536 -38.77 -25.32 26.21
N HIS A 537 -38.80 -25.10 27.53
CA HIS A 537 -39.20 -26.10 28.51
C HIS A 537 -40.70 -26.49 28.44
N GLN A 538 -41.51 -25.68 27.74
CA GLN A 538 -42.90 -26.06 27.45
C GLN A 538 -42.97 -27.17 26.38
N LEU A 539 -42.02 -27.16 25.42
CA LEU A 539 -41.88 -28.21 24.40
C LEU A 539 -41.13 -29.42 24.92
N LEU A 540 -40.07 -29.20 25.68
CA LEU A 540 -39.21 -30.22 26.24
C LEU A 540 -38.93 -29.94 27.72
N PRO A 541 -39.79 -30.45 28.65
CA PRO A 541 -39.60 -30.32 30.09
C PRO A 541 -38.26 -30.86 30.55
N ARG A 542 -37.64 -30.21 31.56
CA ARG A 542 -36.31 -30.61 32.07
C ARG A 542 -36.21 -32.02 32.62
N ASP A 543 -37.32 -32.53 33.18
CA ASP A 543 -37.45 -33.81 33.83
C ASP A 543 -37.84 -34.95 32.86
N LYS A 544 -38.09 -34.61 31.59
CA LYS A 544 -38.50 -35.61 30.58
C LYS A 544 -37.27 -36.21 29.90
N ALA A 545 -37.17 -37.54 29.98
CA ALA A 545 -36.18 -38.27 29.19
C ALA A 545 -36.62 -38.29 27.71
N PHE A 546 -35.65 -38.02 26.82
CA PHE A 546 -35.87 -38.04 25.38
C PHE A 546 -34.63 -38.57 24.65
N GLU A 547 -34.81 -38.98 23.42
CA GLU A 547 -33.78 -39.35 22.48
C GLU A 547 -33.98 -38.51 21.21
N ILE A 548 -32.87 -38.08 20.59
CA ILE A 548 -32.89 -37.41 19.31
C ILE A 548 -32.56 -38.43 18.23
N THR A 549 -33.42 -38.54 17.23
CA THR A 549 -33.20 -39.41 16.07
C THR A 549 -33.18 -38.63 14.77
N ASP A 550 -32.43 -39.09 13.78
CA ASP A 550 -32.50 -38.56 12.42
C ASP A 550 -33.75 -39.07 11.69
N ALA A 551 -33.98 -38.56 10.47
CA ALA A 551 -35.12 -38.97 9.64
C ALA A 551 -35.15 -40.48 9.30
N SER A 552 -34.07 -41.21 9.49
CA SER A 552 -33.98 -42.66 9.32
C SER A 552 -34.21 -43.44 10.62
N GLY A 553 -34.47 -42.75 11.73
CA GLY A 553 -34.67 -43.36 13.05
C GLY A 553 -33.37 -43.68 13.78
N ARG A 554 -32.21 -43.28 13.32
CA ARG A 554 -30.93 -43.51 13.99
C ARG A 554 -30.72 -42.48 15.09
N SER A 555 -30.25 -42.93 16.26
CA SER A 555 -29.88 -42.06 17.37
C SER A 555 -28.81 -41.05 16.97
N VAL A 556 -29.02 -39.81 17.36
CA VAL A 556 -28.12 -38.70 17.10
C VAL A 556 -27.54 -38.19 18.42
N PRO A 557 -26.21 -38.13 18.56
CA PRO A 557 -25.59 -37.61 19.78
C PRO A 557 -25.98 -36.16 20.03
N ALA A 558 -26.38 -35.86 21.27
CA ALA A 558 -26.70 -34.53 21.71
C ALA A 558 -26.20 -34.27 23.13
N GLN A 559 -25.90 -33.00 23.44
CA GLN A 559 -25.45 -32.56 24.74
C GLN A 559 -26.22 -31.34 25.17
N ALA A 560 -26.70 -31.33 26.41
CA ALA A 560 -27.27 -30.15 27.05
C ALA A 560 -26.15 -29.11 27.31
N GLY A 561 -26.44 -27.86 26.97
CA GLY A 561 -25.60 -26.69 27.27
C GLY A 561 -26.20 -25.84 28.37
N GLU A 562 -26.13 -24.54 28.18
CA GLU A 562 -26.67 -23.54 29.12
C GLU A 562 -28.20 -23.66 29.22
N SER A 563 -28.72 -23.70 30.44
CA SER A 563 -30.16 -23.64 30.72
C SER A 563 -30.52 -22.24 31.21
N ARG A 564 -31.64 -21.72 30.69
CA ARG A 564 -32.31 -20.53 31.15
C ARG A 564 -33.60 -20.88 31.92
N SER A 565 -34.31 -19.85 32.38
CA SER A 565 -35.57 -20.05 33.09
C SER A 565 -36.63 -20.77 32.24
N ASP A 566 -36.65 -20.52 30.94
CA ASP A 566 -37.67 -20.91 29.97
C ASP A 566 -37.23 -21.95 28.96
N GLY A 567 -35.93 -22.23 28.82
CA GLY A 567 -35.42 -23.19 27.84
C GLY A 567 -33.98 -23.63 28.10
N THR A 568 -33.52 -24.58 27.32
CA THR A 568 -32.15 -25.12 27.34
C THR A 568 -31.54 -25.10 25.95
N TYR A 569 -30.26 -24.71 25.84
CA TYR A 569 -29.50 -24.93 24.62
C TYR A 569 -29.06 -26.37 24.48
N TRP A 570 -29.25 -26.94 23.33
CA TRP A 570 -28.79 -28.27 22.95
C TRP A 570 -27.78 -28.19 21.82
N TYR A 571 -26.72 -28.97 21.94
CA TYR A 571 -25.71 -29.17 20.91
C TYR A 571 -25.94 -30.52 20.27
N ILE A 572 -26.37 -30.54 19.01
CA ILE A 572 -26.80 -31.73 18.30
C ILE A 572 -25.81 -32.02 17.18
N SER A 573 -25.27 -33.24 17.12
CA SER A 573 -24.43 -33.70 16.02
C SER A 573 -25.26 -33.82 14.75
N VAL A 574 -24.80 -33.22 13.66
CA VAL A 574 -25.54 -33.16 12.41
C VAL A 574 -24.64 -33.46 11.22
N SER A 575 -25.18 -34.13 10.23
CA SER A 575 -24.51 -34.38 8.96
C SER A 575 -25.50 -34.10 7.82
N TYR A 576 -25.14 -33.19 6.96
CA TYR A 576 -26.02 -32.73 5.87
C TYR A 576 -25.39 -32.98 4.51
N THR A 577 -26.24 -33.42 3.58
CA THR A 577 -25.95 -33.28 2.15
C THR A 577 -26.22 -31.85 1.71
N HIS A 578 -25.53 -31.39 0.66
CA HIS A 578 -25.86 -30.13 0.00
C HIS A 578 -27.28 -30.21 -0.60
N LEU A 579 -27.93 -29.04 -0.74
CA LEU A 579 -29.20 -28.96 -1.45
C LEU A 579 -28.94 -29.30 -2.91
N THR A 580 -29.55 -30.40 -3.38
CA THR A 580 -29.68 -30.65 -4.83
C THR A 580 -30.97 -29.95 -5.27
N LEU A 581 -30.83 -28.85 -6.02
CA LEU A 581 -31.96 -28.20 -6.69
C LEU A 581 -32.41 -29.02 -7.88
#